data_2b2e5050cfb993fa4f0f38b6ed7e130d
#
_entry.id   2b2e5050cfb993fa4f0f38b6ed7e130d
#
_cell.length_a   1.000
_cell.length_b   1.000
_cell.length_c   1.000
_cell.angle_alpha   90.00
_cell.angle_beta   90.00
_cell.angle_gamma   90.00
#
_symmetry.space_group_name_H-M   'P 1'
#
loop_
_entity.id
_entity.type
_entity.pdbx_description
1 polymer ?
#
loop_
_entity_poly.entity_id
_entity_poly.type
_entity_poly.pdbx_seq_one_letter_code
_entity_poly.pdbx_strand_id
1 'polypeptide(L)'
;LLVGLTATPERMDGQDLRPDFGGRISAEIRLPQALQAGLLTPFQYLCISDDTDLSDESLWSGQKYNTERLADKLCAKMRAKLIVDALHKYLADEYTCRALCFCVNKRHADFMAEQLSLYGFNAKSLTSDTPTDERKQLAKDLRDGTLHYLCVVDIFNEGVDIPEVDTVLFLRPTESLTIFLQQLGRGLRLSAGKTELTVLDFVAQANRKYDFASRFRALTLHPEKNIQKQIKDGFTLLPLGCSIVMEKKARQYILDNITSAIYNKNRIVREIISYTSVPSISQFLENNGQDIRILYQGSNCWSSLKRAAGRISYIDDAITKRLEKGMANLIHHNTSSF
;
A
#
# COMPACT_ATOMS: atom_id res chain seq x y z
N LEU A 1 29.40 -10.08 -14.75
CA LEU A 1 28.80 -9.24 -13.70
C LEU A 1 27.29 -9.23 -13.93
N LEU A 2 26.50 -9.71 -12.96
CA LEU A 2 25.04 -9.65 -13.00
C LEU A 2 24.60 -8.44 -12.17
N VAL A 3 23.81 -7.55 -12.75
CA VAL A 3 23.22 -6.37 -12.09
C VAL A 3 21.72 -6.45 -12.20
N GLY A 4 21.01 -6.34 -11.08
CA GLY A 4 19.55 -6.28 -11.01
C GLY A 4 19.09 -4.89 -10.59
N LEU A 5 18.07 -4.36 -11.27
CA LEU A 5 17.37 -3.12 -10.89
C LEU A 5 15.90 -3.47 -10.62
N THR A 6 15.39 -3.04 -9.48
CA THR A 6 13.98 -3.23 -9.12
C THR A 6 13.49 -2.05 -8.27
N ALA A 7 12.24 -1.65 -8.47
CA ALA A 7 11.58 -0.65 -7.64
C ALA A 7 11.19 -1.22 -6.27
N THR A 8 11.10 -2.55 -6.15
CA THR A 8 10.67 -3.26 -4.94
C THR A 8 11.50 -4.54 -4.83
N PRO A 9 12.56 -4.56 -4.00
CA PRO A 9 13.40 -5.76 -3.81
C PRO A 9 12.64 -6.91 -3.13
N GLU A 10 11.57 -6.59 -2.41
CA GLU A 10 10.70 -7.57 -1.77
C GLU A 10 9.73 -8.15 -2.80
N ARG A 11 9.87 -9.43 -3.15
CA ARG A 11 8.97 -10.13 -4.08
C ARG A 11 7.60 -10.38 -3.45
N MET A 12 6.57 -10.44 -4.29
CA MET A 12 5.19 -10.76 -3.88
C MET A 12 5.06 -12.18 -3.28
N ASP A 13 5.93 -13.10 -3.67
CA ASP A 13 6.01 -14.47 -3.16
C ASP A 13 6.83 -14.60 -1.87
N GLY A 14 7.40 -13.50 -1.37
CA GLY A 14 8.22 -13.45 -0.15
C GLY A 14 9.63 -14.01 -0.35
N GLN A 15 10.04 -14.35 -1.57
CA GLN A 15 11.41 -14.79 -1.85
C GLN A 15 12.38 -13.62 -1.82
N ASP A 16 13.56 -13.88 -1.28
CA ASP A 16 14.67 -12.92 -1.23
C ASP A 16 15.49 -13.01 -2.53
N LEU A 17 15.60 -11.91 -3.25
CA LEU A 17 16.41 -11.81 -4.47
C LEU A 17 17.91 -11.66 -4.20
N ARG A 18 18.30 -11.29 -2.99
CA ARG A 18 19.71 -11.01 -2.65
C ARG A 18 20.66 -12.17 -2.95
N PRO A 19 20.32 -13.45 -2.73
CA PRO A 19 21.20 -14.57 -3.05
C PRO A 19 21.61 -14.60 -4.53
N ASP A 20 20.71 -14.22 -5.45
CA ASP A 20 20.97 -14.22 -6.90
C ASP A 20 21.97 -13.12 -7.31
N PHE A 21 22.18 -12.10 -6.45
CA PHE A 21 23.06 -10.95 -6.66
C PHE A 21 24.21 -10.86 -5.64
N GLY A 22 24.69 -11.99 -5.15
CA GLY A 22 25.81 -12.06 -4.20
C GLY A 22 25.46 -11.61 -2.78
N GLY A 23 24.18 -11.63 -2.42
CA GLY A 23 23.72 -11.39 -1.06
C GLY A 23 23.68 -9.93 -0.62
N ARG A 24 23.99 -8.97 -1.51
CA ARG A 24 24.10 -7.54 -1.17
C ARG A 24 23.22 -6.68 -2.06
N ILE A 25 22.62 -5.65 -1.46
CA ILE A 25 22.03 -4.51 -2.18
C ILE A 25 23.13 -3.46 -2.28
N SER A 26 23.54 -3.11 -3.50
CA SER A 26 24.61 -2.16 -3.76
C SER A 26 24.17 -0.71 -3.56
N ALA A 27 22.92 -0.39 -3.88
CA ALA A 27 22.31 0.91 -3.65
C ALA A 27 20.80 0.74 -3.46
N GLU A 28 20.22 1.47 -2.52
CA GLU A 28 18.79 1.49 -2.24
C GLU A 28 18.35 2.93 -2.02
N ILE A 29 17.32 3.36 -2.76
CA ILE A 29 16.61 4.63 -2.54
C ILE A 29 15.13 4.29 -2.37
N ARG A 30 14.58 4.49 -1.19
CA ARG A 30 13.16 4.28 -0.94
C ARG A 30 12.33 5.49 -1.36
N LEU A 31 11.03 5.28 -1.58
CA LEU A 31 10.12 6.32 -2.05
C LEU A 31 10.21 7.65 -1.27
N PRO A 32 10.20 7.68 0.08
CA PRO A 32 10.31 8.94 0.80
C PRO A 32 11.64 9.69 0.58
N GLN A 33 12.73 8.94 0.41
CA GLN A 33 14.05 9.51 0.12
C GLN A 33 14.12 10.09 -1.30
N ALA A 34 13.53 9.41 -2.28
CA ALA A 34 13.43 9.90 -3.65
C ALA A 34 12.59 11.19 -3.75
N LEU A 35 11.47 11.25 -3.01
CA LEU A 35 10.65 12.45 -2.88
C LEU A 35 11.42 13.60 -2.20
N GLN A 36 12.10 13.33 -1.08
CA GLN A 36 12.90 14.32 -0.37
C GLN A 36 14.05 14.88 -1.22
N ALA A 37 14.60 14.07 -2.12
CA ALA A 37 15.64 14.47 -3.06
C ALA A 37 15.10 15.19 -4.32
N GLY A 38 13.79 15.39 -4.45
CA GLY A 38 13.17 16.02 -5.62
C GLY A 38 13.25 15.19 -6.91
N LEU A 39 13.47 13.88 -6.80
CA LEU A 39 13.50 12.96 -7.94
C LEU A 39 12.11 12.52 -8.40
N LEU A 40 11.08 12.84 -7.60
CA LEU A 40 9.67 12.52 -7.84
C LEU A 40 8.80 13.74 -7.51
N THR A 41 7.62 13.81 -8.11
CA THR A 41 6.60 14.81 -7.82
C THR A 41 6.04 14.60 -6.42
N PRO A 42 5.93 15.63 -5.56
CA PRO A 42 5.30 15.52 -4.25
C PRO A 42 3.82 15.14 -4.38
N PHE A 43 3.24 14.57 -3.32
CA PHE A 43 1.85 14.13 -3.34
C PHE A 43 0.99 14.79 -2.26
N GLN A 44 -0.30 14.97 -2.60
CA GLN A 44 -1.39 15.26 -1.67
C GLN A 44 -2.25 13.99 -1.56
N TYR A 45 -2.14 13.28 -0.44
CA TYR A 45 -2.83 12.00 -0.21
C TYR A 45 -4.06 12.21 0.66
N LEU A 46 -5.23 11.97 0.11
CA LEU A 46 -6.52 12.19 0.75
C LEU A 46 -7.20 10.84 1.02
N CYS A 47 -7.36 10.49 2.30
CA CYS A 47 -8.13 9.32 2.71
C CYS A 47 -9.60 9.73 2.90
N ILE A 48 -10.44 9.26 2.00
CA ILE A 48 -11.87 9.57 1.93
C ILE A 48 -12.66 8.43 2.56
N SER A 49 -13.65 8.76 3.37
CA SER A 49 -14.48 7.77 4.03
C SER A 49 -15.41 7.08 3.03
N ASP A 50 -15.34 5.77 2.97
CA ASP A 50 -16.23 4.92 2.18
C ASP A 50 -17.04 4.04 3.12
N ASP A 51 -18.36 4.12 3.08
CA ASP A 51 -19.26 3.42 4.00
C ASP A 51 -19.48 1.94 3.61
N THR A 52 -18.77 1.46 2.59
CA THR A 52 -18.80 0.04 2.21
C THR A 52 -18.19 -0.83 3.30
N ASP A 53 -18.89 -1.86 3.74
CA ASP A 53 -18.36 -2.84 4.67
C ASP A 53 -17.60 -3.96 3.92
N LEU A 54 -16.29 -3.97 4.09
CA LEU A 54 -15.35 -4.97 3.56
C LEU A 54 -14.71 -5.83 4.66
N SER A 55 -15.26 -5.81 5.88
CA SER A 55 -14.72 -6.54 7.04
C SER A 55 -15.06 -8.04 7.01
N ASP A 56 -16.07 -8.44 6.24
CA ASP A 56 -16.57 -9.82 6.17
C ASP A 56 -15.46 -10.80 5.74
N GLU A 57 -15.26 -11.83 6.55
CA GLU A 57 -14.29 -12.91 6.28
C GLU A 57 -14.57 -13.65 4.96
N SER A 58 -15.85 -13.72 4.52
CA SER A 58 -16.20 -14.34 3.26
C SER A 58 -15.67 -13.61 2.03
N LEU A 59 -15.36 -12.33 2.16
CA LEU A 59 -14.70 -11.55 1.12
C LEU A 59 -13.21 -11.86 0.99
N TRP A 60 -12.62 -12.54 1.97
CA TRP A 60 -11.18 -12.81 2.03
C TRP A 60 -10.86 -14.23 1.60
N SER A 61 -9.86 -14.42 0.73
CA SER A 61 -9.39 -15.71 0.25
C SER A 61 -7.86 -15.76 0.27
N GLY A 62 -7.30 -16.67 1.05
CA GLY A 62 -5.83 -16.76 1.22
C GLY A 62 -5.24 -15.48 1.85
N GLN A 63 -4.50 -14.71 1.08
CA GLN A 63 -3.84 -13.47 1.51
C GLN A 63 -4.44 -12.20 0.89
N LYS A 64 -5.56 -12.30 0.18
CA LYS A 64 -6.18 -11.18 -0.54
C LYS A 64 -7.70 -11.27 -0.52
N TYR A 65 -8.35 -10.19 -0.90
CA TYR A 65 -9.77 -10.19 -1.19
C TYR A 65 -10.10 -11.06 -2.41
N ASN A 66 -11.24 -11.74 -2.38
CA ASN A 66 -11.82 -12.37 -3.56
C ASN A 66 -12.30 -11.27 -4.52
N THR A 67 -11.74 -11.21 -5.71
CA THR A 67 -11.97 -10.11 -6.67
C THR A 67 -13.40 -10.00 -7.13
N GLU A 68 -14.12 -11.12 -7.34
CA GLU A 68 -15.51 -11.10 -7.79
C GLU A 68 -16.45 -10.60 -6.68
N ARG A 69 -16.32 -11.15 -5.47
CA ARG A 69 -17.13 -10.73 -4.33
C ARG A 69 -16.84 -9.28 -3.94
N LEU A 70 -15.57 -8.85 -4.05
CA LEU A 70 -15.19 -7.47 -3.80
C LEU A 70 -15.83 -6.55 -4.84
N ALA A 71 -15.80 -6.91 -6.13
CA ALA A 71 -16.45 -6.13 -7.17
C ALA A 71 -17.97 -6.05 -6.97
N ASP A 72 -18.65 -7.11 -6.48
CA ASP A 72 -20.06 -7.06 -6.14
C ASP A 72 -20.39 -5.99 -5.10
N LYS A 73 -19.51 -5.82 -4.11
CA LYS A 73 -19.66 -4.78 -3.08
C LYS A 73 -19.37 -3.37 -3.61
N LEU A 74 -18.37 -3.24 -4.48
CA LEU A 74 -17.87 -1.94 -4.95
C LEU A 74 -18.61 -1.39 -6.17
N CYS A 75 -19.29 -2.22 -6.97
CA CYS A 75 -20.12 -1.81 -8.11
C CYS A 75 -21.51 -1.31 -7.64
N ALA A 76 -21.54 -0.29 -6.80
CA ALA A 76 -22.77 0.29 -6.27
C ALA A 76 -22.92 1.75 -6.71
N LYS A 77 -24.10 2.14 -7.24
CA LYS A 77 -24.37 3.51 -7.70
C LYS A 77 -24.18 4.55 -6.59
N MET A 78 -24.56 4.22 -5.35
CA MET A 78 -24.35 5.11 -4.19
C MET A 78 -22.86 5.38 -3.95
N ARG A 79 -22.02 4.34 -4.13
CA ARG A 79 -20.57 4.50 -4.03
C ARG A 79 -19.99 5.31 -5.19
N ALA A 80 -20.48 5.11 -6.41
CA ALA A 80 -20.08 5.93 -7.55
C ALA A 80 -20.40 7.41 -7.31
N LYS A 81 -21.57 7.71 -6.74
CA LYS A 81 -21.92 9.08 -6.33
C LYS A 81 -20.95 9.62 -5.27
N LEU A 82 -20.62 8.86 -4.23
CA LEU A 82 -19.63 9.25 -3.23
C LEU A 82 -18.27 9.59 -3.87
N ILE A 83 -17.84 8.81 -4.86
CA ILE A 83 -16.61 9.08 -5.61
C ILE A 83 -16.71 10.40 -6.35
N VAL A 84 -17.81 10.64 -7.06
CA VAL A 84 -18.06 11.89 -7.79
C VAL A 84 -18.10 13.09 -6.84
N ASP A 85 -18.81 12.98 -5.72
CA ASP A 85 -18.87 14.04 -4.70
C ASP A 85 -17.46 14.37 -4.16
N ALA A 86 -16.60 13.34 -4.04
CA ALA A 86 -15.21 13.53 -3.63
C ALA A 86 -14.35 14.21 -4.72
N LEU A 87 -14.57 13.91 -6.01
CA LEU A 87 -13.91 14.62 -7.10
C LEU A 87 -14.21 16.11 -7.04
N HIS A 88 -15.50 16.49 -6.96
CA HIS A 88 -15.92 17.89 -6.82
C HIS A 88 -15.36 18.60 -5.58
N LYS A 89 -15.18 17.85 -4.49
CA LYS A 89 -14.70 18.40 -3.20
C LYS A 89 -13.20 18.62 -3.16
N TYR A 90 -12.42 17.72 -3.76
CA TYR A 90 -10.99 17.63 -3.49
C TYR A 90 -10.10 17.94 -4.70
N LEU A 91 -10.61 17.89 -5.92
CA LEU A 91 -9.85 18.30 -7.09
C LEU A 91 -10.05 19.80 -7.35
N ALA A 92 -8.96 20.46 -7.73
CA ALA A 92 -9.02 21.88 -8.11
C ALA A 92 -9.80 22.10 -9.40
N ASP A 93 -9.65 21.17 -10.35
CA ASP A 93 -10.42 21.08 -11.61
C ASP A 93 -10.56 19.61 -12.00
N GLU A 94 -11.72 19.06 -11.72
CA GLU A 94 -12.05 17.67 -11.99
C GLU A 94 -12.32 17.38 -13.48
N TYR A 95 -12.43 18.40 -14.32
CA TYR A 95 -12.68 18.28 -15.75
C TYR A 95 -11.43 18.40 -16.61
N THR A 96 -10.28 18.72 -16.03
CA THR A 96 -9.01 18.85 -16.77
C THR A 96 -7.90 17.95 -16.21
N CYS A 97 -8.14 17.24 -15.10
CA CYS A 97 -7.18 16.32 -14.51
C CYS A 97 -6.86 15.12 -15.41
N ARG A 98 -5.70 14.52 -15.20
CA ARG A 98 -5.28 13.27 -15.87
C ARG A 98 -5.24 12.17 -14.83
N ALA A 99 -6.37 11.48 -14.69
CA ALA A 99 -6.62 10.55 -13.59
C ALA A 99 -6.46 9.08 -13.98
N LEU A 100 -5.73 8.31 -13.18
CA LEU A 100 -5.74 6.85 -13.19
C LEU A 100 -6.62 6.33 -12.04
N CYS A 101 -7.64 5.54 -12.38
CA CYS A 101 -8.59 4.96 -11.42
C CYS A 101 -8.34 3.45 -11.29
N PHE A 102 -7.73 3.01 -10.18
CA PHE A 102 -7.40 1.60 -9.97
C PHE A 102 -8.60 0.81 -9.48
N CYS A 103 -9.08 -0.12 -10.31
CA CYS A 103 -10.26 -0.95 -10.11
C CYS A 103 -9.91 -2.40 -9.74
N VAL A 104 -10.87 -3.15 -9.22
CA VAL A 104 -10.71 -4.54 -8.76
C VAL A 104 -10.50 -5.50 -9.93
N ASN A 105 -11.43 -5.45 -10.90
CA ASN A 105 -11.50 -6.30 -12.08
C ASN A 105 -12.12 -5.53 -13.25
N LYS A 106 -12.23 -6.17 -14.40
CA LYS A 106 -12.78 -5.57 -15.64
C LYS A 106 -14.17 -4.99 -15.41
N ARG A 107 -15.08 -5.77 -14.81
CA ARG A 107 -16.46 -5.34 -14.52
C ARG A 107 -16.49 -4.05 -13.69
N HIS A 108 -15.64 -3.94 -12.68
CA HIS A 108 -15.55 -2.73 -11.85
C HIS A 108 -14.97 -1.54 -12.66
N ALA A 109 -13.99 -1.77 -13.54
CA ALA A 109 -13.44 -0.71 -14.39
C ALA A 109 -14.47 -0.18 -15.39
N ASP A 110 -15.20 -1.08 -16.04
CA ASP A 110 -16.26 -0.72 -17.00
C ASP A 110 -17.41 0.00 -16.28
N PHE A 111 -17.86 -0.52 -15.13
CA PHE A 111 -18.88 0.13 -14.31
C PHE A 111 -18.46 1.55 -13.91
N MET A 112 -17.24 1.75 -13.42
CA MET A 112 -16.78 3.07 -12.99
C MET A 112 -16.63 4.04 -14.14
N ALA A 113 -16.12 3.60 -15.31
CA ALA A 113 -16.03 4.43 -16.49
C ALA A 113 -17.42 4.87 -16.97
N GLU A 114 -18.40 3.95 -16.98
CA GLU A 114 -19.80 4.25 -17.29
C GLU A 114 -20.40 5.26 -16.30
N GLN A 115 -20.25 5.01 -14.99
CA GLN A 115 -20.81 5.89 -13.97
C GLN A 115 -20.19 7.30 -14.06
N LEU A 116 -18.86 7.42 -14.18
CA LEU A 116 -18.20 8.72 -14.33
C LEU A 116 -18.72 9.43 -15.59
N SER A 117 -18.91 8.71 -16.70
CA SER A 117 -19.46 9.29 -17.94
C SER A 117 -20.91 9.77 -17.78
N LEU A 118 -21.74 9.07 -17.01
CA LEU A 118 -23.11 9.49 -16.69
C LEU A 118 -23.15 10.79 -15.86
N TYR A 119 -22.10 11.06 -15.08
CA TYR A 119 -21.94 12.33 -14.34
C TYR A 119 -21.22 13.42 -15.16
N GLY A 120 -20.97 13.20 -16.46
CA GLY A 120 -20.42 14.20 -17.37
C GLY A 120 -18.89 14.23 -17.45
N PHE A 121 -18.19 13.29 -16.82
CA PHE A 121 -16.74 13.18 -16.93
C PHE A 121 -16.33 12.42 -18.21
N ASN A 122 -15.24 12.83 -18.83
CA ASN A 122 -14.66 12.08 -19.94
C ASN A 122 -13.86 10.90 -19.40
N ALA A 123 -14.50 9.73 -19.31
CA ALA A 123 -13.96 8.52 -18.68
C ALA A 123 -14.01 7.31 -19.62
N LYS A 124 -12.99 6.47 -19.58
CA LYS A 124 -12.91 5.20 -20.31
C LYS A 124 -12.33 4.11 -19.41
N SER A 125 -12.62 2.85 -19.71
CA SER A 125 -11.95 1.70 -19.11
C SER A 125 -10.84 1.18 -20.00
N LEU A 126 -9.77 0.67 -19.39
CA LEU A 126 -8.70 -0.04 -20.07
C LEU A 126 -8.46 -1.35 -19.35
N THR A 127 -8.71 -2.46 -20.04
CA THR A 127 -8.64 -3.81 -19.47
C THR A 127 -7.77 -4.73 -20.33
N SER A 128 -7.60 -5.99 -19.93
CA SER A 128 -6.87 -6.97 -20.76
C SER A 128 -7.52 -7.22 -22.12
N ASP A 129 -8.80 -6.96 -22.26
CA ASP A 129 -9.56 -7.20 -23.49
C ASP A 129 -9.46 -6.01 -24.46
N THR A 130 -8.98 -4.85 -24.01
CA THR A 130 -8.77 -3.67 -24.85
C THR A 130 -7.68 -3.96 -25.90
N PRO A 131 -7.95 -3.81 -27.20
CA PRO A 131 -6.96 -4.03 -28.26
C PRO A 131 -5.71 -3.14 -28.11
N THR A 132 -4.57 -3.62 -28.57
CA THR A 132 -3.27 -2.92 -28.39
C THR A 132 -3.28 -1.50 -28.97
N ASP A 133 -3.89 -1.29 -30.13
CA ASP A 133 -3.94 0.03 -30.75
C ASP A 133 -4.85 0.97 -29.99
N GLU A 134 -5.97 0.48 -29.48
CA GLU A 134 -6.88 1.25 -28.63
C GLU A 134 -6.20 1.61 -27.30
N ARG A 135 -5.40 0.70 -26.70
CA ARG A 135 -4.60 1.02 -25.50
C ARG A 135 -3.66 2.19 -25.73
N LYS A 136 -2.95 2.19 -26.87
CA LYS A 136 -2.05 3.29 -27.23
C LYS A 136 -2.81 4.59 -27.44
N GLN A 137 -3.99 4.52 -28.04
CA GLN A 137 -4.83 5.70 -28.26
C GLN A 137 -5.33 6.26 -26.93
N LEU A 138 -5.90 5.43 -26.03
CA LEU A 138 -6.36 5.85 -24.71
C LEU A 138 -5.23 6.46 -23.87
N ALA A 139 -4.03 5.89 -23.94
CA ALA A 139 -2.86 6.45 -23.27
C ALA A 139 -2.45 7.82 -23.85
N LYS A 140 -2.54 7.97 -25.15
CA LYS A 140 -2.29 9.25 -25.83
C LYS A 140 -3.36 10.28 -25.45
N ASP A 141 -4.63 9.89 -25.47
CA ASP A 141 -5.75 10.77 -25.14
C ASP A 141 -5.66 11.28 -23.69
N LEU A 142 -5.27 10.41 -22.75
CA LEU A 142 -5.01 10.81 -21.34
C LEU A 142 -3.82 11.78 -21.25
N ARG A 143 -2.73 11.52 -21.99
CA ARG A 143 -1.55 12.40 -22.02
C ARG A 143 -1.90 13.77 -22.58
N ASP A 144 -2.63 13.79 -23.71
CA ASP A 144 -3.00 15.02 -24.40
C ASP A 144 -4.13 15.80 -23.68
N GLY A 145 -4.78 15.18 -22.67
CA GLY A 145 -5.88 15.79 -21.89
C GLY A 145 -7.22 15.80 -22.64
N THR A 146 -7.38 14.98 -23.66
CA THR A 146 -8.68 14.73 -24.32
C THR A 146 -9.50 13.66 -23.60
N LEU A 147 -8.85 12.81 -22.82
CA LEU A 147 -9.44 11.90 -21.85
C LEU A 147 -9.00 12.32 -20.44
N HIS A 148 -9.91 12.32 -19.45
CA HIS A 148 -9.60 12.78 -18.11
C HIS A 148 -9.49 11.65 -17.10
N TYR A 149 -10.30 10.60 -17.21
CA TYR A 149 -10.32 9.46 -16.28
C TYR A 149 -10.12 8.15 -17.03
N LEU A 150 -9.08 7.41 -16.67
CA LEU A 150 -8.82 6.09 -17.20
C LEU A 150 -8.96 5.04 -16.09
N CYS A 151 -10.06 4.26 -16.13
CA CYS A 151 -10.32 3.17 -15.18
C CYS A 151 -9.54 1.94 -15.59
N VAL A 152 -8.62 1.48 -14.75
CA VAL A 152 -7.68 0.40 -15.05
C VAL A 152 -7.76 -0.74 -14.05
N VAL A 153 -7.45 -1.95 -14.50
CA VAL A 153 -7.15 -3.10 -13.65
C VAL A 153 -5.64 -3.30 -13.66
N ASP A 154 -5.06 -4.11 -12.83
CA ASP A 154 -3.60 -4.34 -12.57
C ASP A 154 -2.64 -4.39 -13.79
N ILE A 155 -3.12 -4.15 -14.98
CA ILE A 155 -2.48 -4.46 -16.27
C ILE A 155 -1.54 -3.37 -16.78
N PHE A 156 -1.36 -2.27 -16.07
CA PHE A 156 -0.37 -1.27 -16.48
C PHE A 156 1.09 -1.72 -16.32
N ASN A 157 1.34 -3.04 -16.33
CA ASN A 157 2.69 -3.59 -16.22
C ASN A 157 3.50 -3.54 -17.52
N GLU A 158 2.87 -3.27 -18.69
CA GLU A 158 3.59 -3.26 -19.97
C GLU A 158 3.32 -1.99 -20.77
N GLY A 159 4.35 -1.14 -20.84
CA GLY A 159 4.53 -0.22 -21.98
C GLY A 159 3.79 1.10 -21.97
N VAL A 160 2.88 1.41 -21.04
CA VAL A 160 2.20 2.71 -21.00
C VAL A 160 2.82 3.59 -19.93
N ASP A 161 3.65 4.53 -20.40
CA ASP A 161 4.26 5.58 -19.59
C ASP A 161 3.55 6.90 -19.83
N ILE A 162 2.88 7.43 -18.80
CA ILE A 162 2.17 8.73 -18.85
C ILE A 162 2.62 9.55 -17.64
N PRO A 163 3.75 10.26 -17.75
CA PRO A 163 4.26 11.12 -16.66
C PRO A 163 3.29 12.27 -16.30
N GLU A 164 2.42 12.64 -17.24
CA GLU A 164 1.45 13.71 -17.11
C GLU A 164 0.29 13.39 -16.15
N VAL A 165 0.16 12.13 -15.70
CA VAL A 165 -0.83 11.75 -14.69
C VAL A 165 -0.60 12.56 -13.41
N ASP A 166 -1.59 13.37 -13.05
CA ASP A 166 -1.61 14.27 -11.89
C ASP A 166 -2.58 13.83 -10.79
N THR A 167 -3.43 12.85 -11.10
CA THR A 167 -4.45 12.35 -10.18
C THR A 167 -4.48 10.82 -10.18
N VAL A 168 -4.58 10.23 -8.98
CA VAL A 168 -4.72 8.79 -8.79
C VAL A 168 -5.90 8.51 -7.85
N LEU A 169 -6.81 7.64 -8.28
CA LEU A 169 -7.92 7.16 -7.47
C LEU A 169 -7.69 5.68 -7.11
N PHE A 170 -7.57 5.37 -5.82
CA PHE A 170 -7.62 4.01 -5.32
C PHE A 170 -9.08 3.63 -5.03
N LEU A 171 -9.74 3.02 -6.01
CA LEU A 171 -11.15 2.61 -5.94
C LEU A 171 -11.32 1.20 -5.35
N ARG A 172 -10.24 0.59 -4.93
CA ARG A 172 -10.20 -0.72 -4.28
C ARG A 172 -9.15 -0.77 -3.17
N PRO A 173 -9.30 -1.61 -2.16
CA PRO A 173 -8.20 -1.95 -1.28
C PRO A 173 -7.11 -2.68 -2.08
N THR A 174 -5.85 -2.29 -1.90
CA THR A 174 -4.68 -2.94 -2.52
C THR A 174 -3.87 -3.62 -1.41
N GLU A 175 -3.89 -4.95 -1.37
CA GLU A 175 -3.32 -5.74 -0.26
C GLU A 175 -1.79 -5.82 -0.32
N SER A 176 -1.23 -5.76 -1.53
CA SER A 176 0.21 -5.80 -1.74
C SER A 176 0.82 -4.40 -1.67
N LEU A 177 1.76 -4.21 -0.73
CA LEU A 177 2.54 -2.97 -0.66
C LEU A 177 3.29 -2.69 -1.97
N THR A 178 3.83 -3.73 -2.61
CA THR A 178 4.53 -3.63 -3.90
C THR A 178 3.61 -3.09 -4.99
N ILE A 179 2.39 -3.64 -5.12
CA ILE A 179 1.40 -3.16 -6.09
C ILE A 179 0.98 -1.73 -5.76
N PHE A 180 0.73 -1.42 -4.49
CA PHE A 180 0.40 -0.06 -4.06
C PHE A 180 1.48 0.95 -4.47
N LEU A 181 2.75 0.66 -4.18
CA LEU A 181 3.87 1.54 -4.54
C LEU A 181 4.06 1.66 -6.06
N GLN A 182 3.83 0.59 -6.83
CA GLN A 182 3.87 0.62 -8.29
C GLN A 182 2.73 1.48 -8.87
N GLN A 183 1.52 1.36 -8.34
CA GLN A 183 0.36 2.15 -8.74
C GLN A 183 0.57 3.64 -8.40
N LEU A 184 0.98 3.95 -7.18
CA LEU A 184 1.30 5.31 -6.75
C LEU A 184 2.44 5.91 -7.58
N GLY A 185 3.49 5.12 -7.83
CA GLY A 185 4.66 5.51 -8.62
C GLY A 185 4.34 5.96 -10.04
N ARG A 186 3.22 5.50 -10.61
CA ARG A 186 2.76 5.97 -11.95
C ARG A 186 2.46 7.47 -11.95
N GLY A 187 1.86 7.97 -10.88
CA GLY A 187 1.56 9.39 -10.74
C GLY A 187 2.69 10.23 -10.15
N LEU A 188 3.75 9.62 -9.61
CA LEU A 188 4.85 10.38 -8.99
C LEU A 188 5.95 10.82 -9.97
N ARG A 189 5.86 10.48 -11.25
CA ARG A 189 6.85 10.89 -12.25
C ARG A 189 6.81 12.39 -12.47
N LEU A 190 8.00 12.96 -12.65
CA LEU A 190 8.13 14.37 -13.00
C LEU A 190 7.61 14.61 -14.42
N SER A 191 6.85 15.67 -14.61
CA SER A 191 6.37 16.12 -15.92
C SER A 191 6.31 17.65 -15.96
N ALA A 192 6.47 18.23 -17.14
CA ALA A 192 6.39 19.66 -17.33
C ALA A 192 5.00 20.19 -16.93
N GLY A 193 4.95 21.22 -16.11
CA GLY A 193 3.69 21.83 -15.65
C GLY A 193 2.99 21.09 -14.51
N LYS A 194 3.48 19.92 -14.09
CA LYS A 194 2.93 19.16 -12.97
C LYS A 194 3.65 19.53 -11.68
N THR A 195 2.92 20.09 -10.73
CA THR A 195 3.45 20.56 -9.45
C THR A 195 3.31 19.52 -8.34
N GLU A 196 2.25 18.71 -8.37
CA GLU A 196 1.94 17.70 -7.36
C GLU A 196 1.10 16.56 -7.96
N LEU A 197 1.03 15.46 -7.22
CA LEU A 197 0.13 14.34 -7.48
C LEU A 197 -0.99 14.37 -6.45
N THR A 198 -2.24 14.47 -6.87
CA THR A 198 -3.40 14.28 -6.00
C THR A 198 -3.78 12.81 -5.93
N VAL A 199 -3.84 12.25 -4.73
CA VAL A 199 -4.24 10.86 -4.49
C VAL A 199 -5.53 10.82 -3.70
N LEU A 200 -6.58 10.22 -4.25
CA LEU A 200 -7.85 9.97 -3.59
C LEU A 200 -7.94 8.47 -3.24
N ASP A 201 -7.84 8.15 -1.96
CA ASP A 201 -7.93 6.78 -1.44
C ASP A 201 -9.26 6.58 -0.70
N PHE A 202 -10.15 5.76 -1.27
CA PHE A 202 -11.47 5.49 -0.72
C PHE A 202 -11.37 4.37 0.34
N VAL A 203 -11.32 4.79 1.60
CA VAL A 203 -11.06 3.94 2.75
C VAL A 203 -12.37 3.40 3.31
N ALA A 204 -12.62 2.12 3.06
CA ALA A 204 -13.73 1.35 3.60
C ALA A 204 -13.36 0.67 4.93
N GLN A 205 -14.35 0.13 5.62
CA GLN A 205 -14.13 -0.73 6.77
C GLN A 205 -13.51 -2.06 6.31
N ALA A 206 -12.18 -2.15 6.39
CA ALA A 206 -11.43 -3.27 5.84
C ALA A 206 -11.41 -4.49 6.76
N ASN A 207 -11.19 -5.68 6.18
CA ASN A 207 -10.90 -6.89 6.93
C ASN A 207 -9.65 -6.70 7.81
N ARG A 208 -9.64 -7.30 9.01
CA ARG A 208 -8.51 -7.21 9.96
C ARG A 208 -7.18 -7.78 9.45
N LYS A 209 -7.19 -8.54 8.34
CA LYS A 209 -5.99 -9.04 7.66
C LYS A 209 -5.37 -8.01 6.72
N TYR A 210 -6.10 -6.93 6.40
CA TYR A 210 -5.60 -5.84 5.56
C TYR A 210 -4.57 -5.01 6.32
N ASP A 211 -3.52 -4.57 5.64
CA ASP A 211 -2.36 -3.92 6.26
C ASP A 211 -2.23 -2.44 5.90
N PHE A 212 -3.00 -1.59 6.56
CA PHE A 212 -2.84 -0.15 6.43
C PHE A 212 -1.51 0.37 6.97
N ALA A 213 -0.98 -0.26 8.02
CA ALA A 213 0.24 0.24 8.67
C ALA A 213 1.43 0.26 7.70
N SER A 214 1.66 -0.83 6.96
CA SER A 214 2.76 -0.93 5.99
C SER A 214 2.63 0.11 4.87
N ARG A 215 1.41 0.40 4.40
CA ARG A 215 1.18 1.43 3.37
C ARG A 215 1.62 2.81 3.85
N PHE A 216 1.16 3.25 5.01
CA PHE A 216 1.49 4.58 5.52
C PHE A 216 2.95 4.70 5.95
N ARG A 217 3.56 3.63 6.50
CA ARG A 217 5.00 3.61 6.78
C ARG A 217 5.85 3.82 5.53
N ALA A 218 5.46 3.24 4.41
CA ALA A 218 6.17 3.39 3.15
C ALA A 218 6.15 4.83 2.59
N LEU A 219 5.27 5.69 3.10
CA LEU A 219 5.14 7.09 2.68
C LEU A 219 5.90 8.07 3.60
N THR A 220 6.39 7.63 4.78
CA THR A 220 7.02 8.50 5.78
C THR A 220 8.54 8.39 5.76
N LEU A 221 9.24 9.49 6.14
CA LEU A 221 10.70 9.50 6.29
C LEU A 221 11.19 8.64 7.46
N HIS A 222 10.34 8.39 8.45
CA HIS A 222 10.63 7.64 9.67
C HIS A 222 9.67 6.47 9.84
N PRO A 223 9.78 5.41 9.02
CA PRO A 223 8.88 4.24 9.07
C PRO A 223 8.98 3.47 10.40
N GLU A 224 10.08 3.63 11.15
CA GLU A 224 10.33 3.00 12.44
C GLU A 224 9.49 3.61 13.57
N LYS A 225 8.95 4.83 13.41
CA LYS A 225 8.16 5.50 14.46
C LYS A 225 6.74 4.92 14.54
N ASN A 226 6.12 5.09 15.71
CA ASN A 226 4.77 4.59 15.96
C ASN A 226 3.77 5.16 14.95
N ILE A 227 3.26 4.30 14.08
CA ILE A 227 2.37 4.70 12.97
C ILE A 227 1.00 5.18 13.48
N GLN A 228 0.47 4.61 14.56
CA GLN A 228 -0.81 5.06 15.13
C GLN A 228 -0.69 6.49 15.66
N LYS A 229 0.46 6.82 16.27
CA LYS A 229 0.74 8.18 16.72
C LYS A 229 0.86 9.13 15.52
N GLN A 230 1.60 8.76 14.47
CA GLN A 230 1.70 9.58 13.26
C GLN A 230 0.33 9.85 12.62
N ILE A 231 -0.57 8.85 12.56
CA ILE A 231 -1.93 9.00 12.05
C ILE A 231 -2.76 9.97 12.92
N LYS A 232 -2.63 9.89 14.26
CA LYS A 232 -3.33 10.79 15.19
C LYS A 232 -2.82 12.23 15.11
N ASP A 233 -1.51 12.39 14.97
CA ASP A 233 -0.81 13.68 14.95
C ASP A 233 -0.81 14.36 13.56
N GLY A 234 -1.34 13.68 12.51
CA GLY A 234 -1.46 14.24 11.16
C GLY A 234 -0.18 14.17 10.31
N PHE A 235 0.68 13.17 10.52
CA PHE A 235 1.87 12.88 9.68
C PHE A 235 2.86 14.06 9.58
N THR A 236 3.47 14.44 10.68
CA THR A 236 4.46 15.54 10.72
C THR A 236 5.82 15.21 10.08
N LEU A 237 6.05 13.97 9.66
CA LEU A 237 7.35 13.45 9.19
C LEU A 237 7.27 12.93 7.75
N LEU A 238 6.68 13.72 6.87
CA LEU A 238 6.60 13.43 5.43
C LEU A 238 7.75 14.09 4.65
N PRO A 239 8.06 13.62 3.44
CA PRO A 239 8.94 14.31 2.53
C PRO A 239 8.43 15.71 2.19
N LEU A 240 9.35 16.60 1.80
CA LEU A 240 9.04 17.99 1.50
C LEU A 240 7.98 18.12 0.41
N GLY A 241 6.98 18.96 0.64
CA GLY A 241 5.85 19.17 -0.28
C GLY A 241 4.77 18.09 -0.25
N CYS A 242 4.96 16.99 0.52
CA CYS A 242 3.95 15.94 0.65
C CYS A 242 3.00 16.18 1.81
N SER A 243 1.75 15.76 1.66
CA SER A 243 0.76 15.75 2.75
C SER A 243 -0.08 14.47 2.74
N ILE A 244 -0.57 14.09 3.93
CA ILE A 244 -1.59 13.03 4.10
C ILE A 244 -2.70 13.61 4.97
N VAL A 245 -3.89 13.72 4.40
CA VAL A 245 -5.09 14.21 5.08
C VAL A 245 -6.12 13.09 5.13
N MET A 246 -6.71 12.88 6.29
CA MET A 246 -7.70 11.81 6.50
C MET A 246 -9.02 12.42 6.98
N GLU A 247 -10.11 12.05 6.31
CA GLU A 247 -11.45 12.31 6.88
C GLU A 247 -11.59 11.58 8.22
N LYS A 248 -12.38 12.14 9.13
CA LYS A 248 -12.51 11.63 10.51
C LYS A 248 -12.88 10.13 10.56
N LYS A 249 -13.83 9.70 9.73
CA LYS A 249 -14.30 8.31 9.69
C LYS A 249 -13.27 7.38 9.05
N ALA A 250 -12.61 7.80 7.96
CA ALA A 250 -11.50 7.06 7.35
C ALA A 250 -10.34 6.84 8.33
N ARG A 251 -9.96 7.89 9.09
CA ARG A 251 -8.95 7.79 10.15
C ARG A 251 -9.34 6.75 11.19
N GLN A 252 -10.61 6.74 11.62
CA GLN A 252 -11.09 5.75 12.59
C GLN A 252 -11.00 4.33 12.04
N TYR A 253 -11.46 4.08 10.82
CA TYR A 253 -11.36 2.77 10.17
C TYR A 253 -9.92 2.26 10.08
N ILE A 254 -8.98 3.15 9.74
CA ILE A 254 -7.56 2.81 9.67
C ILE A 254 -7.00 2.46 11.06
N LEU A 255 -7.30 3.27 12.08
CA LEU A 255 -6.83 3.03 13.45
C LEU A 255 -7.41 1.75 14.03
N ASP A 256 -8.70 1.49 13.82
CA ASP A 256 -9.36 0.26 14.27
C ASP A 256 -8.77 -0.97 13.60
N ASN A 257 -8.51 -0.91 12.29
CA ASN A 257 -7.85 -1.98 11.56
C ASN A 257 -6.43 -2.24 12.11
N ILE A 258 -5.62 -1.20 12.31
CA ILE A 258 -4.25 -1.35 12.85
C ILE A 258 -4.29 -1.96 14.26
N THR A 259 -5.24 -1.55 15.09
CA THR A 259 -5.38 -2.04 16.47
C THR A 259 -5.86 -3.50 16.51
N SER A 260 -6.81 -3.87 15.65
CA SER A 260 -7.37 -5.23 15.56
C SER A 260 -6.56 -6.18 14.69
N ALA A 261 -5.48 -5.71 14.09
CA ALA A 261 -4.71 -6.46 13.12
C ALA A 261 -4.13 -7.77 13.68
N ILE A 262 -4.25 -8.84 12.90
CA ILE A 262 -3.64 -10.13 13.22
C ILE A 262 -2.15 -10.07 12.88
N TYR A 263 -1.31 -10.14 13.91
CA TYR A 263 0.14 -10.24 13.77
C TYR A 263 0.54 -11.71 13.58
N ASN A 264 0.72 -12.13 12.32
CA ASN A 264 1.33 -13.42 11.98
C ASN A 264 2.82 -13.23 11.65
N LYS A 265 3.55 -14.36 11.52
CA LYS A 265 4.99 -14.35 11.21
C LYS A 265 5.34 -13.45 10.02
N ASN A 266 4.62 -13.58 8.92
CA ASN A 266 4.89 -12.82 7.69
C ASN A 266 4.70 -11.31 7.89
N ARG A 267 3.71 -10.90 8.65
CA ARG A 267 3.49 -9.49 8.98
C ARG A 267 4.62 -8.96 9.86
N ILE A 268 4.99 -9.69 10.92
CA ILE A 268 6.09 -9.29 11.81
C ILE A 268 7.40 -9.15 11.02
N VAL A 269 7.70 -10.10 10.14
CA VAL A 269 8.90 -10.06 9.28
C VAL A 269 8.91 -8.83 8.39
N ARG A 270 7.79 -8.51 7.72
CA ARG A 270 7.67 -7.28 6.91
C ARG A 270 7.87 -6.02 7.74
N GLU A 271 7.29 -5.97 8.92
CA GLU A 271 7.48 -4.84 9.86
C GLU A 271 8.95 -4.68 10.25
N ILE A 272 9.67 -5.78 10.55
CA ILE A 272 11.11 -5.72 10.86
C ILE A 272 11.92 -5.22 9.65
N ILE A 273 11.56 -5.60 8.45
CA ILE A 273 12.21 -5.14 7.21
C ILE A 273 12.04 -3.64 7.01
N SER A 274 10.91 -3.06 7.42
CA SER A 274 10.64 -1.63 7.24
C SER A 274 11.53 -0.70 8.07
N TYR A 275 12.17 -1.21 9.13
CA TYR A 275 13.09 -0.43 9.95
C TYR A 275 14.43 -0.19 9.24
N THR A 276 15.00 1.00 9.39
CA THR A 276 16.32 1.35 8.85
C THR A 276 17.43 0.56 9.53
N SER A 277 17.33 0.36 10.85
CA SER A 277 18.21 -0.48 11.67
C SER A 277 17.41 -1.54 12.41
N VAL A 278 18.06 -2.63 12.84
CA VAL A 278 17.39 -3.70 13.58
C VAL A 278 16.81 -3.15 14.88
N PRO A 279 15.48 -3.14 15.08
CA PRO A 279 14.87 -2.62 16.29
C PRO A 279 15.16 -3.55 17.50
N SER A 280 15.20 -2.98 18.70
CA SER A 280 15.06 -3.79 19.92
C SER A 280 13.64 -4.35 20.04
N ILE A 281 13.44 -5.38 20.89
CA ILE A 281 12.09 -5.91 21.17
C ILE A 281 11.17 -4.79 21.66
N SER A 282 11.63 -4.00 22.64
CA SER A 282 10.84 -2.91 23.23
C SER A 282 10.44 -1.87 22.18
N GLN A 283 11.38 -1.41 21.35
CA GLN A 283 11.10 -0.48 20.25
C GLN A 283 10.09 -1.05 19.26
N PHE A 284 10.24 -2.33 18.90
CA PHE A 284 9.30 -2.98 17.97
C PHE A 284 7.89 -3.04 18.54
N LEU A 285 7.75 -3.49 19.79
CA LEU A 285 6.44 -3.61 20.45
C LEU A 285 5.78 -2.25 20.66
N GLU A 286 6.53 -1.26 21.15
CA GLU A 286 6.03 0.11 21.36
C GLU A 286 5.57 0.77 20.06
N ASN A 287 6.40 0.69 19.00
CA ASN A 287 6.10 1.29 17.71
C ASN A 287 4.89 0.64 17.01
N ASN A 288 4.61 -0.62 17.31
CA ASN A 288 3.48 -1.35 16.76
C ASN A 288 2.27 -1.40 17.71
N GLY A 289 2.41 -0.92 18.95
CA GLY A 289 1.34 -0.99 19.97
C GLY A 289 0.97 -2.44 20.31
N GLN A 290 1.94 -3.34 20.36
CA GLN A 290 1.73 -4.78 20.51
C GLN A 290 2.33 -5.33 21.80
N ASP A 291 1.79 -6.47 22.23
CA ASP A 291 2.30 -7.24 23.37
C ASP A 291 3.39 -8.22 22.92
N ILE A 292 4.33 -8.55 23.82
CA ILE A 292 5.44 -9.46 23.56
C ILE A 292 5.00 -10.84 23.07
N ARG A 293 3.81 -11.28 23.45
CA ARG A 293 3.25 -12.58 23.06
C ARG A 293 3.13 -12.78 21.55
N ILE A 294 3.01 -11.70 20.76
CA ILE A 294 2.96 -11.82 19.30
C ILE A 294 4.26 -12.36 18.70
N LEU A 295 5.41 -12.09 19.33
CA LEU A 295 6.74 -12.49 18.85
C LEU A 295 7.04 -13.97 19.10
N TYR A 296 6.31 -14.61 20.01
CA TYR A 296 6.58 -15.95 20.49
C TYR A 296 5.41 -16.92 20.25
N GLN A 297 4.64 -16.67 19.19
CA GLN A 297 3.56 -17.57 18.79
C GLN A 297 4.11 -18.81 18.06
N GLY A 298 3.70 -20.01 18.51
CA GLY A 298 4.14 -21.27 17.94
C GLY A 298 5.65 -21.49 18.14
N SER A 299 6.38 -21.69 17.05
CA SER A 299 7.85 -21.87 17.08
C SER A 299 8.63 -20.58 16.83
N ASN A 300 7.98 -19.42 16.80
CA ASN A 300 8.64 -18.16 16.55
C ASN A 300 9.35 -17.65 17.81
N CYS A 301 10.47 -16.96 17.60
CA CYS A 301 11.12 -16.11 18.60
C CYS A 301 11.71 -14.88 17.89
N TRP A 302 12.10 -13.88 18.66
CA TRP A 302 12.65 -12.63 18.10
C TRP A 302 13.84 -12.86 17.18
N SER A 303 14.76 -13.77 17.53
CA SER A 303 15.92 -14.10 16.71
C SER A 303 15.52 -14.79 15.40
N SER A 304 14.58 -15.74 15.43
CA SER A 304 14.09 -16.41 14.22
C SER A 304 13.36 -15.45 13.28
N LEU A 305 12.60 -14.48 13.83
CA LEU A 305 11.92 -13.44 13.07
C LEU A 305 12.91 -12.47 12.42
N LYS A 306 13.97 -12.05 13.12
CA LYS A 306 15.05 -11.21 12.57
C LYS A 306 15.83 -11.94 11.46
N ARG A 307 16.07 -13.24 11.60
CA ARG A 307 16.70 -14.06 10.54
C ARG A 307 15.80 -14.12 9.30
N ALA A 308 14.52 -14.39 9.49
CA ALA A 308 13.56 -14.41 8.39
C ALA A 308 13.46 -13.04 7.68
N ALA A 309 13.71 -11.94 8.41
CA ALA A 309 13.80 -10.59 7.85
C ALA A 309 15.17 -10.28 7.21
N GLY A 310 16.14 -11.22 7.21
CA GLY A 310 17.49 -11.00 6.70
C GLY A 310 18.30 -9.97 7.48
N ARG A 311 17.94 -9.71 8.75
CA ARG A 311 18.55 -8.68 9.60
C ARG A 311 19.68 -9.21 10.49
N ILE A 312 19.81 -10.51 10.66
CA ILE A 312 20.93 -11.18 11.33
C ILE A 312 21.33 -12.44 10.56
N SER A 313 22.62 -12.79 10.67
CA SER A 313 23.16 -13.98 10.03
C SER A 313 22.55 -15.26 10.60
N TYR A 314 22.47 -16.29 9.77
CA TYR A 314 22.03 -17.59 10.20
C TYR A 314 23.15 -18.29 10.99
N ILE A 315 22.84 -18.74 12.22
CA ILE A 315 23.68 -19.63 13.02
C ILE A 315 22.89 -20.93 13.17
N ASP A 316 23.31 -21.97 12.47
CA ASP A 316 22.66 -23.29 12.53
C ASP A 316 23.38 -24.17 13.55
N ASP A 317 23.16 -23.91 14.82
CA ASP A 317 23.59 -24.82 15.88
C ASP A 317 22.40 -25.33 16.70
N ALA A 318 22.56 -26.55 17.22
CA ALA A 318 21.51 -27.20 18.00
C ALA A 318 21.21 -26.47 19.32
N ILE A 319 22.17 -25.72 19.87
CA ILE A 319 22.04 -24.96 21.11
C ILE A 319 21.15 -23.76 20.87
N THR A 320 21.40 -22.99 19.82
CA THR A 320 20.57 -21.83 19.44
C THR A 320 19.11 -22.25 19.22
N LYS A 321 18.88 -23.35 18.50
CA LYS A 321 17.51 -23.88 18.28
C LYS A 321 16.82 -24.28 19.59
N ARG A 322 17.55 -24.87 20.52
CA ARG A 322 17.01 -25.25 21.84
C ARG A 322 16.68 -24.03 22.70
N LEU A 323 17.58 -23.02 22.71
CA LEU A 323 17.35 -21.76 23.43
C LEU A 323 16.15 -21.00 22.87
N GLU A 324 16.03 -20.90 21.56
CA GLU A 324 14.89 -20.23 20.91
C GLU A 324 13.56 -20.89 21.27
N LYS A 325 13.50 -22.21 21.29
CA LYS A 325 12.33 -22.98 21.72
C LYS A 325 12.05 -22.80 23.22
N GLY A 326 13.09 -22.75 24.04
CA GLY A 326 12.99 -22.51 25.50
C GLY A 326 12.44 -21.13 25.82
N MET A 327 12.91 -20.08 25.10
CA MET A 327 12.42 -18.70 25.27
C MET A 327 10.93 -18.57 24.96
N ALA A 328 10.45 -19.22 23.93
CA ALA A 328 9.02 -19.23 23.59
C ALA A 328 8.16 -19.81 24.73
N ASN A 329 8.64 -20.87 25.38
CA ASN A 329 7.95 -21.49 26.48
C ASN A 329 7.95 -20.63 27.77
N LEU A 330 9.06 -19.92 28.05
CA LEU A 330 9.17 -19.07 29.23
C LEU A 330 8.22 -17.87 29.24
N ILE A 331 7.97 -17.28 28.05
CA ILE A 331 7.10 -16.12 27.94
C ILE A 331 5.61 -16.48 28.07
N HIS A 332 5.25 -17.74 27.84
CA HIS A 332 3.89 -18.23 28.07
C HIS A 332 3.58 -18.54 29.54
N HIS A 333 4.58 -18.61 30.41
CA HIS A 333 4.36 -18.72 31.86
C HIS A 333 4.01 -17.34 32.41
N ASN A 334 2.82 -17.27 32.97
CA ASN A 334 2.19 -16.08 33.51
C ASN A 334 3.07 -15.46 34.62
N THR A 335 3.39 -14.18 34.50
CA THR A 335 4.10 -13.40 35.53
C THR A 335 3.26 -13.12 36.79
N SER A 336 2.05 -13.67 36.91
CA SER A 336 1.17 -13.56 38.07
C SER A 336 1.49 -14.56 39.19
N SER A 337 2.59 -15.30 39.09
CA SER A 337 3.04 -16.29 40.14
C SER A 337 4.48 -16.05 40.59
N PHE A 338 4.93 -14.77 40.60
CA PHE A 338 6.13 -14.37 41.36
C PHE A 338 5.79 -13.28 42.35
#